data_24bc79347eb318d2ac512b9f281e9064
#
_entry.id   24bc79347eb318d2ac512b9f281e9064
#
_cell.length_a   1.000
_cell.length_b   1.000
_cell.length_c   1.000
_cell.angle_alpha   90.00
_cell.angle_beta   90.00
_cell.angle_gamma   90.00
#
_symmetry.space_group_name_H-M   'P 1'
#
loop_
_entity.id
_entity.type
_entity.pdbx_description
1 polymer ?
#
loop_
_entity_poly.entity_id
_entity_poly.type
_entity_poly.pdbx_seq_one_letter_code
_entity_poly.pdbx_strand_id
1 'polypeptide(L)'
;PVWELASCETDCMIGYHCIPVIFDAYQKGITAFDTQLALEAMKHSATRDVLGLPALMNNGVIQIDDESESVSKTLEYAYDDWCIAMFAKAIGNDNDYQQYIKRAQYYKNVFDTKTGFMRPRKNGDWLSPFDPREVNNNYTEANSWQYSFYMPQDINGYIRLIGGNKKLAARLDSLFSASTKTTGREQGDITGLIGQYAHGNEPSHHIIYLYDYTDKPFKTQQLVHKVMSEMYKNEPDGLIGNEDCGQMSAWYILSALGFYQVTPGTNYYMIGSPAFSLAEIHLENGRSFTINAPGVSDENYYIQKAILSTTGHLAPHDWDSSFIHHEDIADGGLITFMMGNKPSKFGSMKYPVTE
;
A
#
# COMPACT_ATOMS: atom_id res chain seq x y z
N PRO A 1 -9.33 17.60 -0.59
CA PRO A 1 -8.18 18.08 0.16
C PRO A 1 -7.07 17.05 0.14
N VAL A 2 -5.85 17.51 0.29
CA VAL A 2 -4.65 16.68 0.35
C VAL A 2 -4.19 16.59 1.80
N TRP A 3 -3.95 17.74 2.42
CA TRP A 3 -3.52 17.80 3.81
C TRP A 3 -4.11 19.03 4.49
N GLU A 4 -5.26 18.82 5.13
CA GLU A 4 -5.99 19.89 5.80
C GLU A 4 -5.48 20.09 7.23
N LEU A 5 -4.98 21.28 7.53
CA LEU A 5 -4.63 21.71 8.88
C LEU A 5 -5.42 22.97 9.25
N ALA A 6 -5.94 23.01 10.47
CA ALA A 6 -6.69 24.15 11.01
C ALA A 6 -7.82 24.62 10.06
N SER A 7 -8.55 23.71 9.45
CA SER A 7 -9.63 23.96 8.49
C SER A 7 -9.17 24.67 7.20
N CYS A 8 -7.92 24.47 6.82
CA CYS A 8 -7.34 25.03 5.61
C CYS A 8 -6.56 23.97 4.85
N GLU A 9 -6.80 23.87 3.53
CA GLU A 9 -5.93 23.06 2.65
C GLU A 9 -4.55 23.70 2.58
N THR A 10 -3.52 22.89 2.84
CA THR A 10 -2.13 23.37 2.91
C THR A 10 -1.30 22.98 1.69
N ASP A 11 -1.79 22.05 0.86
CA ASP A 11 -1.03 21.38 -0.21
C ASP A 11 0.36 20.86 0.28
N CYS A 12 0.46 20.54 1.58
CA CYS A 12 1.71 20.12 2.22
C CYS A 12 2.21 18.77 1.69
N MET A 13 1.26 17.84 1.41
CA MET A 13 1.53 16.54 0.84
C MET A 13 1.12 16.49 -0.64
N ILE A 14 1.57 15.46 -1.34
CA ILE A 14 1.29 15.24 -2.76
C ILE A 14 0.08 14.33 -2.97
N GLY A 15 -0.34 14.16 -4.22
CA GLY A 15 -1.51 13.34 -4.57
C GLY A 15 -2.82 14.11 -4.48
N TYR A 16 -3.93 13.43 -4.75
CA TYR A 16 -5.30 13.88 -4.51
C TYR A 16 -6.08 12.78 -3.78
N HIS A 17 -5.52 12.31 -2.66
CA HIS A 17 -5.84 11.05 -1.99
C HIS A 17 -7.19 11.01 -1.25
N CYS A 18 -8.01 12.07 -1.31
CA CYS A 18 -9.42 11.91 -0.98
C CYS A 18 -10.14 10.98 -1.97
N ILE A 19 -9.59 10.80 -3.17
CA ILE A 19 -10.15 9.93 -4.22
C ILE A 19 -10.08 8.45 -3.84
N PRO A 20 -8.93 7.88 -3.43
CA PRO A 20 -8.89 6.53 -2.89
C PRO A 20 -9.86 6.30 -1.74
N VAL A 21 -10.02 7.28 -0.83
CA VAL A 21 -10.96 7.17 0.31
C VAL A 21 -12.40 7.04 -0.18
N ILE A 22 -12.82 7.88 -1.14
CA ILE A 22 -14.19 7.85 -1.70
C ILE A 22 -14.41 6.53 -2.43
N PHE A 23 -13.44 6.10 -3.25
CA PHE A 23 -13.57 4.87 -4.02
C PHE A 23 -13.56 3.63 -3.12
N ASP A 24 -12.69 3.57 -2.11
CA ASP A 24 -12.63 2.47 -1.16
C ASP A 24 -13.92 2.35 -0.34
N ALA A 25 -14.49 3.48 0.09
CA ALA A 25 -15.79 3.51 0.76
C ALA A 25 -16.90 2.97 -0.15
N TYR A 26 -16.93 3.38 -1.43
CA TYR A 26 -17.89 2.90 -2.40
C TYR A 26 -17.78 1.38 -2.62
N GLN A 27 -16.56 0.86 -2.79
CA GLN A 27 -16.30 -0.58 -2.95
C GLN A 27 -16.74 -1.40 -1.73
N LYS A 28 -16.73 -0.81 -0.56
CA LYS A 28 -17.17 -1.42 0.71
C LYS A 28 -18.65 -1.21 1.03
N GLY A 29 -19.44 -0.75 0.03
CA GLY A 29 -20.89 -0.63 0.14
C GLY A 29 -21.40 0.67 0.74
N ILE A 30 -20.54 1.66 1.02
CA ILE A 30 -20.95 3.00 1.44
C ILE A 30 -21.30 3.81 0.19
N THR A 31 -22.52 3.68 -0.28
CA THR A 31 -22.97 4.22 -1.59
C THR A 31 -24.03 5.31 -1.48
N ALA A 32 -24.40 5.75 -0.28
CA ALA A 32 -25.46 6.72 -0.04
C ALA A 32 -24.98 8.18 -0.27
N PHE A 33 -24.40 8.45 -1.45
CA PHE A 33 -23.97 9.78 -1.89
C PHE A 33 -24.15 9.95 -3.41
N ASP A 34 -24.05 11.19 -3.90
CA ASP A 34 -24.14 11.48 -5.33
C ASP A 34 -22.86 11.03 -6.06
N THR A 35 -22.94 9.88 -6.71
CA THR A 35 -21.80 9.26 -7.41
C THR A 35 -21.38 10.05 -8.66
N GLN A 36 -22.29 10.77 -9.33
CA GLN A 36 -21.92 11.59 -10.49
C GLN A 36 -21.15 12.83 -10.04
N LEU A 37 -21.64 13.52 -9.00
CA LEU A 37 -20.94 14.66 -8.41
C LEU A 37 -19.57 14.25 -7.85
N ALA A 38 -19.48 13.06 -7.24
CA ALA A 38 -18.20 12.52 -6.75
C ALA A 38 -17.21 12.31 -7.91
N LEU A 39 -17.65 11.69 -9.02
CA LEU A 39 -16.78 11.50 -10.20
C LEU A 39 -16.35 12.85 -10.80
N GLU A 40 -17.24 13.84 -10.89
CA GLU A 40 -16.89 15.19 -11.36
C GLU A 40 -15.83 15.84 -10.47
N ALA A 41 -15.99 15.75 -9.15
CA ALA A 41 -15.02 16.28 -8.19
C ALA A 41 -13.65 15.57 -8.29
N MET A 42 -13.62 14.25 -8.43
CA MET A 42 -12.39 13.48 -8.65
C MET A 42 -11.67 13.95 -9.93
N LYS A 43 -12.41 14.07 -11.04
CA LYS A 43 -11.86 14.52 -12.33
C LYS A 43 -11.35 15.94 -12.25
N HIS A 44 -12.04 16.83 -11.54
CA HIS A 44 -11.59 18.20 -11.32
C HIS A 44 -10.22 18.22 -10.63
N SER A 45 -10.04 17.43 -9.57
CA SER A 45 -8.74 17.33 -8.87
C SER A 45 -7.63 16.84 -9.81
N ALA A 46 -7.91 15.84 -10.64
CA ALA A 46 -6.94 15.21 -11.55
C ALA A 46 -6.61 16.02 -12.82
N THR A 47 -7.26 17.18 -13.03
CA THR A 47 -7.11 18.02 -14.25
C THR A 47 -6.80 19.48 -13.94
N ARG A 48 -6.46 19.82 -12.71
CA ARG A 48 -6.05 21.17 -12.31
C ARG A 48 -4.79 21.61 -13.07
N ASP A 49 -4.66 22.90 -13.33
CA ASP A 49 -3.49 23.49 -14.00
C ASP A 49 -2.39 23.86 -12.98
N VAL A 50 -2.01 22.90 -12.12
CA VAL A 50 -1.03 23.09 -11.04
C VAL A 50 -0.33 21.76 -10.72
N LEU A 51 0.71 21.81 -9.89
CA LEU A 51 1.38 20.68 -9.25
C LEU A 51 1.85 19.57 -10.22
N GLY A 52 2.31 19.99 -11.41
CA GLY A 52 2.83 19.08 -12.43
C GLY A 52 1.78 18.33 -13.25
N LEU A 53 0.49 18.49 -12.95
CA LEU A 53 -0.61 17.81 -13.66
C LEU A 53 -0.64 18.11 -15.17
N PRO A 54 -0.39 19.36 -15.65
CA PRO A 54 -0.31 19.61 -17.09
C PRO A 54 0.78 18.80 -17.80
N ALA A 55 1.96 18.66 -17.18
CA ALA A 55 3.03 17.83 -17.73
C ALA A 55 2.65 16.35 -17.74
N LEU A 56 2.05 15.85 -16.67
CA LEU A 56 1.55 14.48 -16.59
C LEU A 56 0.51 14.18 -17.67
N MET A 57 -0.47 15.07 -17.87
CA MET A 57 -1.51 14.88 -18.89
C MET A 57 -0.95 14.90 -20.32
N ASN A 58 0.02 15.76 -20.58
CA ASN A 58 0.58 15.93 -21.92
C ASN A 58 1.66 14.88 -22.27
N ASN A 59 2.50 14.53 -21.30
CA ASN A 59 3.71 13.73 -21.51
C ASN A 59 3.67 12.34 -20.85
N GLY A 60 2.69 12.09 -19.97
CA GLY A 60 2.60 10.85 -19.19
C GLY A 60 3.66 10.74 -18.09
N VAL A 61 4.37 11.81 -17.78
CA VAL A 61 5.42 11.86 -16.75
C VAL A 61 5.64 13.30 -16.32
N ILE A 62 5.98 13.51 -15.06
CA ILE A 62 6.47 14.77 -14.52
C ILE A 62 7.99 14.69 -14.48
N GLN A 63 8.68 15.63 -15.16
CA GLN A 63 10.13 15.71 -15.13
C GLN A 63 10.58 16.73 -14.08
N ILE A 64 11.85 16.72 -13.73
CA ILE A 64 12.40 17.62 -12.69
C ILE A 64 12.28 19.12 -13.04
N ASP A 65 12.18 19.42 -14.33
CA ASP A 65 12.02 20.81 -14.82
C ASP A 65 10.54 21.24 -14.89
N ASP A 66 9.59 20.27 -14.75
CA ASP A 66 8.15 20.55 -14.75
C ASP A 66 7.66 20.87 -13.33
N GLU A 67 8.12 20.09 -12.32
CA GLU A 67 7.63 20.22 -10.95
C GLU A 67 8.59 19.50 -9.98
N SER A 68 8.63 19.97 -8.72
CA SER A 68 9.29 19.26 -7.61
C SER A 68 8.59 17.92 -7.32
N GLU A 69 9.30 17.02 -6.64
CA GLU A 69 8.78 15.69 -6.23
C GLU A 69 8.25 14.88 -7.42
N SER A 70 8.88 15.06 -8.56
CA SER A 70 8.42 14.61 -9.87
C SER A 70 8.16 13.12 -9.96
N VAL A 71 9.00 12.29 -9.32
CA VAL A 71 8.81 10.82 -9.29
C VAL A 71 7.63 10.45 -8.41
N SER A 72 7.61 10.96 -7.17
CA SER A 72 6.52 10.69 -6.23
C SER A 72 5.16 11.12 -6.78
N LYS A 73 5.06 12.35 -7.31
CA LYS A 73 3.82 12.86 -7.94
C LYS A 73 3.39 11.98 -9.12
N THR A 74 4.30 11.57 -10.00
CA THR A 74 3.96 10.67 -11.12
C THR A 74 3.39 9.34 -10.63
N LEU A 75 3.95 8.77 -9.55
CA LEU A 75 3.52 7.49 -9.00
C LEU A 75 2.17 7.60 -8.28
N GLU A 76 2.02 8.58 -7.40
CA GLU A 76 0.83 8.73 -6.59
C GLU A 76 -0.38 9.18 -7.41
N TYR A 77 -0.20 10.08 -8.36
CA TYR A 77 -1.25 10.43 -9.32
C TYR A 77 -1.68 9.23 -10.19
N ALA A 78 -0.76 8.32 -10.53
CA ALA A 78 -1.13 7.11 -11.27
C ALA A 78 -2.03 6.18 -10.44
N TYR A 79 -1.84 6.11 -9.14
CA TYR A 79 -2.73 5.37 -8.25
C TYR A 79 -4.09 6.06 -8.07
N ASP A 80 -4.11 7.36 -7.87
CA ASP A 80 -5.34 8.13 -7.77
C ASP A 80 -6.16 8.02 -9.06
N ASP A 81 -5.51 8.11 -10.23
CA ASP A 81 -6.13 7.95 -11.54
C ASP A 81 -6.71 6.53 -11.75
N TRP A 82 -6.07 5.49 -11.18
CA TRP A 82 -6.65 4.15 -11.15
C TRP A 82 -7.93 4.12 -10.32
N CYS A 83 -7.97 4.79 -9.19
CA CYS A 83 -9.18 4.89 -8.38
C CYS A 83 -10.32 5.60 -9.13
N ILE A 84 -10.02 6.68 -9.88
CA ILE A 84 -11.00 7.34 -10.75
C ILE A 84 -11.51 6.37 -11.83
N ALA A 85 -10.60 5.66 -12.50
CA ALA A 85 -10.96 4.70 -13.53
C ALA A 85 -11.91 3.62 -12.99
N MET A 86 -11.55 3.02 -11.87
CA MET A 86 -12.35 1.93 -11.30
C MET A 86 -13.68 2.43 -10.75
N PHE A 87 -13.74 3.64 -10.19
CA PHE A 87 -15.00 4.26 -9.78
C PHE A 87 -15.89 4.57 -10.99
N ALA A 88 -15.33 5.13 -12.07
CA ALA A 88 -16.05 5.38 -13.31
C ALA A 88 -16.62 4.08 -13.91
N LYS A 89 -15.83 3.00 -13.94
CA LYS A 89 -16.26 1.66 -14.36
C LYS A 89 -17.44 1.17 -13.51
N ALA A 90 -17.35 1.31 -12.19
CA ALA A 90 -18.37 0.83 -11.24
C ALA A 90 -19.72 1.54 -11.41
N ILE A 91 -19.70 2.82 -11.81
CA ILE A 91 -20.95 3.60 -12.07
C ILE A 91 -21.36 3.62 -13.56
N GLY A 92 -20.70 2.83 -14.42
CA GLY A 92 -21.05 2.67 -15.83
C GLY A 92 -20.55 3.77 -16.77
N ASN A 93 -19.52 4.52 -16.41
CA ASN A 93 -18.90 5.55 -17.26
C ASN A 93 -17.64 5.01 -17.96
N ASP A 94 -17.83 4.33 -19.09
CA ASP A 94 -16.75 3.69 -19.84
C ASP A 94 -15.75 4.70 -20.44
N ASN A 95 -16.18 5.90 -20.80
CA ASN A 95 -15.28 6.90 -21.39
C ASN A 95 -14.22 7.36 -20.37
N ASP A 96 -14.65 7.71 -19.17
CA ASP A 96 -13.73 8.11 -18.12
C ASP A 96 -12.87 6.91 -17.66
N TYR A 97 -13.45 5.71 -17.58
CA TYR A 97 -12.68 4.50 -17.33
C TYR A 97 -11.52 4.35 -18.32
N GLN A 98 -11.78 4.41 -19.63
CA GLN A 98 -10.75 4.25 -20.66
C GLN A 98 -9.69 5.35 -20.63
N GLN A 99 -10.05 6.55 -20.23
CA GLN A 99 -9.10 7.66 -20.11
C GLN A 99 -8.17 7.44 -18.91
N TYR A 100 -8.73 7.23 -17.73
CA TYR A 100 -7.98 7.20 -16.48
C TYR A 100 -7.20 5.90 -16.28
N ILE A 101 -7.68 4.75 -16.80
CA ILE A 101 -6.92 3.49 -16.72
C ILE A 101 -5.60 3.55 -17.51
N LYS A 102 -5.51 4.38 -18.55
CA LYS A 102 -4.24 4.66 -19.26
C LYS A 102 -3.29 5.47 -18.39
N ARG A 103 -3.80 6.49 -17.70
CA ARG A 103 -3.01 7.34 -16.81
C ARG A 103 -2.50 6.55 -15.61
N ALA A 104 -3.28 5.58 -15.11
CA ALA A 104 -2.87 4.65 -14.06
C ALA A 104 -1.59 3.87 -14.41
N GLN A 105 -1.23 3.76 -15.69
CA GLN A 105 -0.01 3.08 -16.16
C GLN A 105 1.21 4.00 -16.26
N TYR A 106 1.08 5.29 -15.98
CA TYR A 106 2.16 6.27 -16.14
C TYR A 106 3.32 6.06 -15.15
N TYR A 107 3.12 5.32 -14.05
CA TYR A 107 4.20 4.88 -13.17
C TYR A 107 5.35 4.19 -13.93
N LYS A 108 5.06 3.53 -15.07
CA LYS A 108 6.06 2.85 -15.91
C LYS A 108 7.04 3.82 -16.55
N ASN A 109 6.65 5.09 -16.74
CA ASN A 109 7.48 6.09 -17.40
C ASN A 109 8.64 6.60 -16.52
N VAL A 110 8.56 6.38 -15.20
CA VAL A 110 9.64 6.66 -14.25
C VAL A 110 10.42 5.40 -13.83
N PHE A 111 10.04 4.21 -14.33
CA PHE A 111 10.77 2.98 -14.04
C PHE A 111 11.93 2.78 -15.00
N ASP A 112 13.15 2.85 -14.49
CA ASP A 112 14.37 2.56 -15.26
C ASP A 112 14.70 1.06 -15.21
N THR A 113 14.46 0.35 -16.29
CA THR A 113 14.69 -1.10 -16.40
C THR A 113 16.16 -1.50 -16.26
N LYS A 114 17.12 -0.57 -16.47
CA LYS A 114 18.55 -0.85 -16.33
C LYS A 114 18.98 -0.86 -14.86
N THR A 115 18.48 0.09 -14.08
CA THR A 115 18.80 0.17 -12.65
C THR A 115 17.79 -0.60 -11.79
N GLY A 116 16.56 -0.78 -12.30
CA GLY A 116 15.45 -1.39 -11.58
C GLY A 116 14.79 -0.45 -10.57
N PHE A 117 15.00 0.84 -10.64
CA PHE A 117 14.47 1.85 -9.72
C PHE A 117 13.52 2.82 -10.42
N MET A 118 12.60 3.39 -9.64
CA MET A 118 11.87 4.59 -10.05
C MET A 118 12.83 5.77 -10.02
N ARG A 119 13.10 6.36 -11.19
CA ARG A 119 14.18 7.31 -11.41
C ARG A 119 13.66 8.59 -12.05
N PRO A 120 14.16 9.78 -11.63
CA PRO A 120 13.73 11.05 -12.22
C PRO A 120 14.15 11.17 -13.69
N ARG A 121 13.34 11.96 -14.44
CA ARG A 121 13.66 12.34 -15.82
C ARG A 121 14.00 13.83 -15.91
N LYS A 122 14.89 14.14 -16.85
CA LYS A 122 15.25 15.51 -17.24
C LYS A 122 15.39 15.59 -18.76
N ASN A 123 14.70 16.51 -19.40
CA ASN A 123 14.72 16.68 -20.86
C ASN A 123 14.49 15.36 -21.64
N GLY A 124 13.60 14.50 -21.15
CA GLY A 124 13.28 13.21 -21.73
C GLY A 124 14.24 12.06 -21.37
N ASP A 125 15.43 12.36 -20.85
CA ASP A 125 16.42 11.37 -20.45
C ASP A 125 16.35 11.03 -18.95
N TRP A 126 17.08 10.01 -18.52
CA TRP A 126 17.24 9.68 -17.11
C TRP A 126 18.21 10.66 -16.44
N LEU A 127 17.79 11.22 -15.29
CA LEU A 127 18.68 12.09 -14.50
C LEU A 127 19.96 11.32 -14.10
N SER A 128 21.11 11.94 -14.31
CA SER A 128 22.43 11.39 -13.99
C SER A 128 23.33 12.49 -13.37
N PRO A 129 24.13 12.16 -12.34
CA PRO A 129 24.32 10.84 -11.72
C PRO A 129 23.07 10.40 -10.94
N PHE A 130 22.99 9.11 -10.55
CA PHE A 130 21.87 8.53 -9.82
C PHE A 130 22.38 7.63 -8.68
N ASP A 131 22.01 7.94 -7.45
CA ASP A 131 22.16 7.08 -6.27
C ASP A 131 20.75 6.82 -5.69
N PRO A 132 20.26 5.57 -5.64
CA PRO A 132 18.91 5.28 -5.13
C PRO A 132 18.73 5.59 -3.64
N ARG A 133 19.81 5.85 -2.88
CA ARG A 133 19.78 6.25 -1.47
C ARG A 133 19.69 7.76 -1.29
N GLU A 134 19.80 8.52 -2.38
CA GLU A 134 19.83 9.98 -2.30
C GLU A 134 18.44 10.53 -1.97
N VAL A 135 18.37 11.23 -0.84
CA VAL A 135 17.20 12.01 -0.44
C VAL A 135 17.30 13.37 -1.12
N ASN A 136 16.41 13.64 -2.05
CA ASN A 136 16.40 14.87 -2.84
C ASN A 136 14.98 15.31 -3.19
N ASN A 137 14.82 16.41 -3.93
CA ASN A 137 13.52 17.00 -4.25
C ASN A 137 12.73 16.26 -5.35
N ASN A 138 13.14 15.05 -5.75
CA ASN A 138 12.39 14.25 -6.71
C ASN A 138 11.47 13.23 -6.01
N TYR A 139 11.66 13.03 -4.71
CA TYR A 139 10.90 12.12 -3.88
C TYR A 139 10.38 12.86 -2.65
N THR A 140 9.11 12.68 -2.35
CA THR A 140 8.48 13.26 -1.17
C THR A 140 8.94 12.51 0.06
N GLU A 141 9.68 13.19 0.94
CA GLU A 141 10.13 12.67 2.25
C GLU A 141 10.79 11.28 2.18
N ALA A 142 11.42 10.95 1.06
CA ALA A 142 11.92 9.61 0.78
C ALA A 142 13.10 9.64 -0.20
N ASN A 143 13.47 8.46 -0.65
CA ASN A 143 14.39 8.24 -1.75
C ASN A 143 13.85 7.19 -2.73
N SER A 144 14.65 6.85 -3.74
CA SER A 144 14.22 5.92 -4.77
C SER A 144 13.97 4.49 -4.25
N TRP A 145 14.59 4.07 -3.15
CA TRP A 145 14.33 2.75 -2.57
C TRP A 145 12.88 2.61 -2.13
N GLN A 146 12.34 3.57 -1.36
CA GLN A 146 10.97 3.52 -0.86
C GLN A 146 9.98 3.63 -2.02
N TYR A 147 10.13 4.63 -2.90
CA TYR A 147 9.19 4.84 -3.99
C TYR A 147 9.28 3.81 -5.12
N SER A 148 10.34 3.00 -5.21
CA SER A 148 10.42 1.93 -6.22
C SER A 148 9.47 0.75 -5.99
N PHE A 149 8.70 0.79 -4.91
CA PHE A 149 7.64 -0.18 -4.61
C PHE A 149 6.25 0.44 -4.56
N TYR A 150 6.12 1.74 -4.93
CA TYR A 150 4.84 2.44 -4.90
C TYR A 150 4.11 2.35 -6.25
N MET A 151 3.39 1.28 -6.44
CA MET A 151 2.44 1.06 -7.54
C MET A 151 1.31 0.12 -7.07
N PRO A 152 0.56 0.49 -6.01
CA PRO A 152 -0.41 -0.40 -5.39
C PRO A 152 -1.51 -0.85 -6.37
N GLN A 153 -1.84 -0.04 -7.36
CA GLN A 153 -2.85 -0.34 -8.38
C GLN A 153 -2.45 -1.43 -9.38
N ASP A 154 -1.16 -1.69 -9.57
CA ASP A 154 -0.69 -2.64 -10.62
C ASP A 154 0.50 -3.49 -10.16
N ILE A 155 0.38 -4.10 -8.98
CA ILE A 155 1.43 -4.96 -8.41
C ILE A 155 1.77 -6.11 -9.37
N ASN A 156 0.77 -6.73 -9.97
CA ASN A 156 1.00 -7.81 -10.95
C ASN A 156 1.66 -7.30 -12.23
N GLY A 157 1.35 -6.09 -12.69
CA GLY A 157 2.04 -5.43 -13.80
C GLY A 157 3.51 -5.16 -13.47
N TYR A 158 3.78 -4.66 -12.28
CA TYR A 158 5.15 -4.47 -11.80
C TYR A 158 5.92 -5.79 -11.69
N ILE A 159 5.30 -6.85 -11.17
CA ILE A 159 5.91 -8.19 -11.13
C ILE A 159 6.29 -8.65 -12.54
N ARG A 160 5.42 -8.47 -13.53
CA ARG A 160 5.75 -8.79 -14.93
C ARG A 160 6.91 -7.92 -15.44
N LEU A 161 6.87 -6.62 -15.16
CA LEU A 161 7.88 -5.64 -15.58
C LEU A 161 9.29 -5.97 -15.09
N ILE A 162 9.42 -6.44 -13.85
CA ILE A 162 10.71 -6.80 -13.24
C ILE A 162 11.15 -8.25 -13.50
N GLY A 163 10.29 -9.08 -14.13
CA GLY A 163 10.63 -10.44 -14.52
C GLY A 163 10.17 -11.54 -13.56
N GLY A 164 9.09 -11.30 -12.78
CA GLY A 164 8.36 -12.32 -12.03
C GLY A 164 8.52 -12.27 -10.50
N ASN A 165 7.70 -13.06 -9.80
CA ASN A 165 7.59 -13.08 -8.33
C ASN A 165 8.92 -13.34 -7.60
N LYS A 166 9.79 -14.21 -8.15
CA LYS A 166 11.13 -14.44 -7.57
C LYS A 166 12.01 -13.19 -7.63
N LYS A 167 11.85 -12.37 -8.67
CA LYS A 167 12.56 -11.09 -8.78
C LYS A 167 12.02 -10.08 -7.78
N LEU A 168 10.68 -10.04 -7.58
CA LEU A 168 10.09 -9.21 -6.52
C LEU A 168 10.65 -9.60 -5.16
N ALA A 169 10.63 -10.90 -4.80
CA ALA A 169 11.19 -11.37 -3.53
C ALA A 169 12.66 -10.98 -3.35
N ALA A 170 13.49 -11.11 -4.39
CA ALA A 170 14.90 -10.72 -4.35
C ALA A 170 15.09 -9.19 -4.19
N ARG A 171 14.25 -8.38 -4.82
CA ARG A 171 14.28 -6.92 -4.65
C ARG A 171 13.87 -6.48 -3.25
N LEU A 172 12.82 -7.10 -2.70
CA LEU A 172 12.42 -6.89 -1.30
C LEU A 172 13.54 -7.32 -0.34
N ASP A 173 14.15 -8.49 -0.57
CA ASP A 173 15.31 -8.94 0.21
C ASP A 173 16.45 -7.91 0.15
N SER A 174 16.69 -7.31 -1.02
CA SER A 174 17.71 -6.26 -1.18
C SER A 174 17.36 -4.98 -0.43
N LEU A 175 16.09 -4.54 -0.45
CA LEU A 175 15.62 -3.38 0.30
C LEU A 175 15.87 -3.55 1.80
N PHE A 176 15.40 -4.68 2.37
CA PHE A 176 15.49 -4.95 3.81
C PHE A 176 16.90 -5.28 4.31
N SER A 177 17.83 -5.64 3.41
CA SER A 177 19.24 -5.91 3.73
C SER A 177 20.22 -4.81 3.32
N ALA A 178 19.77 -3.77 2.65
CA ALA A 178 20.60 -2.64 2.25
C ALA A 178 21.17 -1.90 3.47
N SER A 179 22.21 -1.11 3.27
CA SER A 179 22.68 -0.19 4.31
C SER A 179 21.59 0.81 4.67
N THR A 180 21.39 1.09 5.95
CA THR A 180 20.46 2.12 6.43
C THR A 180 20.93 3.54 6.15
N LYS A 181 22.19 3.70 5.69
CA LYS A 181 22.76 5.01 5.40
C LYS A 181 22.14 5.60 4.14
N THR A 182 21.51 6.75 4.29
CA THR A 182 21.05 7.62 3.20
C THR A 182 22.17 8.55 2.72
N THR A 183 21.99 9.17 1.56
CA THR A 183 22.81 10.24 1.01
C THR A 183 21.93 11.43 0.63
N GLY A 184 22.49 12.56 0.26
CA GLY A 184 21.74 13.78 -0.06
C GLY A 184 21.39 14.58 1.19
N ARG A 185 20.16 15.16 1.21
CA ARG A 185 19.70 15.98 2.34
C ARG A 185 19.26 15.12 3.54
N GLU A 186 19.25 15.71 4.73
CA GLU A 186 18.59 15.11 5.87
C GLU A 186 17.07 15.22 5.73
N GLN A 187 16.34 14.19 6.17
CA GLN A 187 14.88 14.13 6.16
C GLN A 187 14.39 13.48 7.46
N GLY A 188 13.66 14.25 8.27
CA GLY A 188 13.21 13.83 9.59
C GLY A 188 12.22 12.66 9.57
N ASP A 189 11.46 12.51 8.49
CA ASP A 189 10.42 11.49 8.37
C ASP A 189 10.99 10.09 8.00
N ILE A 190 12.25 10.03 7.54
CA ILE A 190 12.91 8.74 7.28
C ILE A 190 13.41 8.14 8.59
N THR A 191 12.51 7.50 9.32
CA THR A 191 12.75 6.84 10.61
C THR A 191 12.35 5.36 10.58
N GLY A 192 12.69 4.60 11.63
CA GLY A 192 12.34 3.17 11.70
C GLY A 192 12.94 2.32 10.58
N LEU A 193 14.21 2.55 10.26
CA LEU A 193 14.87 1.91 9.12
C LEU A 193 15.18 0.42 9.38
N ILE A 194 14.72 -0.44 8.44
CA ILE A 194 15.19 -1.81 8.25
C ILE A 194 15.77 -1.89 6.83
N GLY A 195 17.08 -1.82 6.69
CA GLY A 195 17.70 -1.55 5.40
C GLY A 195 17.31 -0.16 4.88
N GLN A 196 16.68 -0.10 3.71
CA GLN A 196 16.11 1.14 3.16
C GLN A 196 14.57 1.21 3.29
N TYR A 197 13.94 0.24 3.94
CA TYR A 197 12.55 0.35 4.38
C TYR A 197 12.47 1.33 5.56
N ALA A 198 11.62 2.34 5.48
CA ALA A 198 11.45 3.37 6.50
C ALA A 198 10.03 3.32 7.07
N HIS A 199 9.85 2.63 8.21
CA HIS A 199 8.51 2.44 8.77
C HIS A 199 7.86 3.74 9.24
N GLY A 200 8.64 4.72 9.64
CA GLY A 200 8.14 6.01 10.13
C GLY A 200 7.47 6.89 9.08
N ASN A 201 7.37 6.45 7.82
CA ASN A 201 6.71 7.22 6.78
C ASN A 201 5.88 6.33 5.83
N GLU A 202 4.75 6.85 5.35
CA GLU A 202 3.68 6.15 4.62
C GLU A 202 4.11 5.48 3.32
N PRO A 203 5.03 6.02 2.51
CA PRO A 203 5.46 5.37 1.27
C PRO A 203 5.97 3.93 1.47
N SER A 204 6.36 3.57 2.70
CA SER A 204 6.86 2.25 3.05
C SER A 204 5.82 1.28 3.60
N HIS A 205 4.68 1.75 4.12
CA HIS A 205 3.76 0.95 4.96
C HIS A 205 3.25 -0.31 4.28
N HIS A 206 3.00 -0.30 2.98
CA HIS A 206 2.52 -1.46 2.21
C HIS A 206 3.64 -2.44 1.83
N ILE A 207 4.92 -2.01 1.83
CA ILE A 207 6.03 -2.75 1.21
C ILE A 207 6.25 -4.13 1.85
N ILE A 208 6.12 -4.24 3.18
CA ILE A 208 6.27 -5.51 3.89
C ILE A 208 5.30 -6.56 3.34
N TYR A 209 4.07 -6.16 3.06
CA TYR A 209 3.01 -7.02 2.56
C TYR A 209 3.17 -7.43 1.08
N LEU A 210 4.13 -6.84 0.36
CA LEU A 210 4.44 -7.27 -1.01
C LEU A 210 5.08 -8.66 -1.09
N TYR A 211 5.61 -9.20 0.01
CA TYR A 211 6.05 -10.60 0.04
C TYR A 211 4.89 -11.59 -0.14
N ASP A 212 3.67 -11.19 0.16
CA ASP A 212 2.47 -12.01 -0.02
C ASP A 212 2.10 -12.25 -1.49
N TYR A 213 2.70 -11.47 -2.40
CA TYR A 213 2.64 -11.70 -3.85
C TYR A 213 3.78 -12.59 -4.36
N THR A 214 4.53 -13.23 -3.45
CA THR A 214 5.69 -14.08 -3.77
C THR A 214 5.53 -15.49 -3.19
N ASP A 215 6.55 -16.31 -3.37
CA ASP A 215 6.65 -17.63 -2.72
C ASP A 215 7.13 -17.56 -1.25
N LYS A 216 7.20 -16.33 -0.66
CA LYS A 216 7.75 -16.10 0.69
C LYS A 216 6.83 -15.28 1.62
N PRO A 217 5.51 -15.57 1.71
CA PRO A 217 4.61 -14.80 2.58
C PRO A 217 5.01 -14.85 4.06
N PHE A 218 5.76 -15.87 4.48
CA PHE A 218 6.31 -15.95 5.84
C PHE A 218 7.22 -14.76 6.18
N LYS A 219 7.80 -14.06 5.19
CA LYS A 219 8.59 -12.84 5.41
C LYS A 219 7.71 -11.64 5.76
N THR A 220 6.50 -11.55 5.21
CA THR A 220 5.49 -10.60 5.69
C THR A 220 5.28 -10.81 7.19
N GLN A 221 4.97 -12.05 7.60
CA GLN A 221 4.70 -12.37 9.00
C GLN A 221 5.88 -12.02 9.92
N GLN A 222 7.09 -12.35 9.49
CA GLN A 222 8.32 -12.03 10.23
C GLN A 222 8.54 -10.52 10.40
N LEU A 223 8.40 -9.76 9.32
CA LEU A 223 8.67 -8.32 9.32
C LEU A 223 7.57 -7.54 10.02
N VAL A 224 6.30 -7.92 9.84
CA VAL A 224 5.16 -7.32 10.56
C VAL A 224 5.33 -7.52 12.06
N HIS A 225 5.63 -8.75 12.50
CA HIS A 225 5.90 -9.04 13.91
C HIS A 225 7.07 -8.20 14.43
N LYS A 226 8.19 -8.13 13.69
CA LYS A 226 9.36 -7.32 14.06
C LYS A 226 9.00 -5.84 14.21
N VAL A 227 8.29 -5.26 13.26
CA VAL A 227 7.91 -3.85 13.30
C VAL A 227 6.99 -3.58 14.48
N MET A 228 5.93 -4.39 14.69
CA MET A 228 5.01 -4.21 15.81
C MET A 228 5.71 -4.30 17.17
N SER A 229 6.67 -5.21 17.32
CA SER A 229 7.37 -5.43 18.60
C SER A 229 8.49 -4.43 18.88
N GLU A 230 9.16 -3.90 17.84
CA GLU A 230 10.35 -3.04 18.01
C GLU A 230 10.04 -1.55 17.84
N MET A 231 9.03 -1.19 17.03
CA MET A 231 8.78 0.19 16.60
C MET A 231 7.51 0.81 17.19
N TYR A 232 6.76 0.04 17.99
CA TYR A 232 5.59 0.51 18.74
C TYR A 232 5.78 0.17 20.21
N LYS A 233 5.60 1.14 21.08
CA LYS A 233 5.79 0.98 22.53
C LYS A 233 4.61 1.57 23.29
N ASN A 234 4.29 1.02 24.44
CA ASN A 234 3.27 1.55 25.34
C ASN A 234 3.86 2.71 26.18
N GLU A 235 4.31 3.75 25.50
CA GLU A 235 4.92 4.97 26.07
C GLU A 235 4.35 6.20 25.35
N PRO A 236 4.38 7.40 25.94
CA PRO A 236 3.88 8.62 25.30
C PRO A 236 4.56 8.95 23.96
N ASP A 237 5.84 8.57 23.80
CA ASP A 237 6.65 8.70 22.59
C ASP A 237 6.87 7.35 21.91
N GLY A 238 5.87 6.48 21.96
CA GLY A 238 5.96 5.08 21.56
C GLY A 238 5.94 4.81 20.06
N LEU A 239 5.74 5.82 19.22
CA LEU A 239 5.78 5.69 17.75
C LEU A 239 7.18 6.01 17.21
N ILE A 240 7.60 5.30 16.17
CA ILE A 240 8.93 5.49 15.58
C ILE A 240 9.02 6.72 14.67
N GLY A 241 7.90 7.32 14.29
CA GLY A 241 7.77 8.52 13.48
C GLY A 241 6.62 9.39 13.95
N ASN A 242 6.17 10.31 13.10
CA ASN A 242 4.95 11.06 13.33
C ASN A 242 3.73 10.14 13.31
N GLU A 243 2.66 10.54 13.96
CA GLU A 243 1.41 9.75 13.98
C GLU A 243 0.63 9.89 12.67
N ASP A 244 0.75 11.04 12.02
CA ASP A 244 0.20 11.39 10.70
C ASP A 244 -1.31 11.13 10.58
N CYS A 245 -2.06 11.85 11.39
CA CYS A 245 -3.52 11.86 11.40
C CYS A 245 -4.15 10.47 11.56
N GLY A 246 -3.48 9.56 12.27
CA GLY A 246 -4.00 8.22 12.56
C GLY A 246 -3.38 7.11 11.71
N GLN A 247 -2.54 7.40 10.74
CA GLN A 247 -1.99 6.39 9.83
C GLN A 247 -1.09 5.36 10.55
N MET A 248 -0.23 5.80 11.47
CA MET A 248 0.65 4.89 12.22
C MET A 248 -0.16 3.97 13.15
N SER A 249 -1.16 4.52 13.83
CA SER A 249 -2.09 3.73 14.67
C SER A 249 -2.93 2.77 13.83
N ALA A 250 -3.44 3.20 12.68
CA ALA A 250 -4.23 2.36 11.77
C ALA A 250 -3.40 1.19 11.24
N TRP A 251 -2.13 1.43 10.86
CA TRP A 251 -1.23 0.37 10.44
C TRP A 251 -1.03 -0.67 11.55
N TYR A 252 -0.76 -0.21 12.79
CA TYR A 252 -0.58 -1.11 13.93
C TYR A 252 -1.85 -1.92 14.22
N ILE A 253 -3.02 -1.29 14.28
CA ILE A 253 -4.28 -1.97 14.61
C ILE A 253 -4.61 -3.03 13.56
N LEU A 254 -4.56 -2.69 12.27
CA LEU A 254 -4.84 -3.63 11.21
C LEU A 254 -3.82 -4.77 11.18
N SER A 255 -2.54 -4.48 11.33
CA SER A 255 -1.47 -5.48 11.38
C SER A 255 -1.61 -6.39 12.60
N ALA A 256 -2.00 -5.85 13.77
CA ALA A 256 -2.25 -6.60 15.00
C ALA A 256 -3.48 -7.52 14.91
N LEU A 257 -4.48 -7.15 14.08
CA LEU A 257 -5.60 -8.03 13.72
C LEU A 257 -5.17 -9.14 12.75
N GLY A 258 -4.00 -9.02 12.12
CA GLY A 258 -3.42 -10.02 11.23
C GLY A 258 -3.62 -9.76 9.75
N PHE A 259 -4.01 -8.56 9.32
CA PHE A 259 -4.16 -8.20 7.91
C PHE A 259 -3.97 -6.71 7.66
N TYR A 260 -3.68 -6.34 6.40
CA TYR A 260 -3.51 -4.95 5.97
C TYR A 260 -3.93 -4.76 4.52
N GLN A 261 -4.55 -3.63 4.20
CA GLN A 261 -4.95 -3.30 2.84
C GLN A 261 -3.81 -2.63 2.09
N VAL A 262 -3.16 -3.37 1.18
CA VAL A 262 -2.06 -2.85 0.35
C VAL A 262 -2.56 -1.88 -0.72
N THR A 263 -3.75 -2.12 -1.24
CA THR A 263 -4.37 -1.32 -2.30
C THR A 263 -5.78 -0.91 -1.88
N PRO A 264 -5.95 0.23 -1.18
CA PRO A 264 -7.28 0.79 -0.97
C PRO A 264 -8.05 0.95 -2.29
N GLY A 265 -9.35 0.66 -2.27
CA GLY A 265 -10.18 0.53 -3.47
C GLY A 265 -10.30 -0.90 -4.00
N THR A 266 -9.61 -1.87 -3.41
CA THR A 266 -9.82 -3.31 -3.64
C THR A 266 -10.65 -3.91 -2.51
N ASN A 267 -11.19 -5.11 -2.73
CA ASN A 267 -12.00 -5.82 -1.75
C ASN A 267 -11.22 -6.88 -0.95
N TYR A 268 -9.91 -6.78 -0.85
CA TYR A 268 -9.09 -7.75 -0.13
C TYR A 268 -8.03 -7.09 0.74
N TYR A 269 -7.62 -7.83 1.78
CA TYR A 269 -6.56 -7.49 2.71
C TYR A 269 -5.50 -8.58 2.70
N MET A 270 -4.23 -8.20 2.69
CA MET A 270 -3.10 -9.14 2.77
C MET A 270 -2.95 -9.65 4.20
N ILE A 271 -2.61 -10.93 4.36
CA ILE A 271 -2.49 -11.57 5.67
C ILE A 271 -1.07 -11.41 6.21
N GLY A 272 -0.97 -10.75 7.36
CA GLY A 272 0.28 -10.61 8.13
C GLY A 272 0.39 -11.64 9.26
N SER A 273 0.78 -11.18 10.44
CA SER A 273 0.86 -11.98 11.65
C SER A 273 0.03 -11.33 12.76
N PRO A 274 -1.04 -11.99 13.27
CA PRO A 274 -1.82 -11.43 14.36
C PRO A 274 -0.97 -11.27 15.63
N ALA A 275 -1.24 -10.21 16.40
CA ALA A 275 -0.56 -9.96 17.66
C ALA A 275 -1.29 -10.58 18.87
N PHE A 276 -2.59 -10.85 18.73
CA PHE A 276 -3.44 -11.32 19.83
C PHE A 276 -3.94 -12.73 19.59
N SER A 277 -4.08 -13.51 20.66
CA SER A 277 -4.65 -14.85 20.59
C SER A 277 -6.12 -14.86 20.21
N LEU A 278 -6.83 -13.77 20.49
CA LEU A 278 -8.22 -13.56 20.14
C LEU A 278 -8.47 -12.07 19.93
N ALA A 279 -9.12 -11.74 18.81
CA ALA A 279 -9.66 -10.41 18.54
C ALA A 279 -11.06 -10.56 17.92
N GLU A 280 -11.95 -9.62 18.18
CA GLU A 280 -13.32 -9.61 17.65
C GLU A 280 -13.66 -8.23 17.10
N ILE A 281 -14.13 -8.21 15.86
CA ILE A 281 -14.64 -7.02 15.19
C ILE A 281 -16.17 -7.05 15.25
N HIS A 282 -16.76 -6.11 15.99
CA HIS A 282 -18.21 -5.92 16.01
C HIS A 282 -18.65 -5.07 14.82
N LEU A 283 -19.54 -5.61 14.01
CA LEU A 283 -20.01 -4.99 12.77
C LEU A 283 -21.33 -4.25 13.01
N GLU A 284 -21.57 -3.18 12.24
CA GLU A 284 -22.80 -2.39 12.32
C GLU A 284 -24.08 -3.19 12.07
N ASN A 285 -23.97 -4.27 11.27
CA ASN A 285 -25.09 -5.18 11.00
C ASN A 285 -25.42 -6.14 12.18
N GLY A 286 -24.76 -5.96 13.34
CA GLY A 286 -24.94 -6.76 14.55
C GLY A 286 -24.24 -8.11 14.54
N ARG A 287 -23.45 -8.42 13.51
CA ARG A 287 -22.59 -9.60 13.45
C ARG A 287 -21.22 -9.30 14.04
N SER A 288 -20.40 -10.33 14.19
CA SER A 288 -18.98 -10.19 14.56
C SER A 288 -18.11 -11.01 13.62
N PHE A 289 -16.89 -10.52 13.37
CA PHE A 289 -15.83 -11.30 12.76
C PHE A 289 -14.74 -11.54 13.79
N THR A 290 -14.41 -12.80 14.04
CA THR A 290 -13.45 -13.22 15.06
C THR A 290 -12.15 -13.66 14.40
N ILE A 291 -11.03 -13.15 14.89
CA ILE A 291 -9.68 -13.60 14.58
C ILE A 291 -9.19 -14.42 15.79
N ASN A 292 -8.97 -15.71 15.59
CA ASN A 292 -8.51 -16.63 16.62
C ASN A 292 -7.13 -17.17 16.25
N ALA A 293 -6.12 -16.86 17.05
CA ALA A 293 -4.73 -17.27 16.84
C ALA A 293 -4.14 -17.91 18.11
N PRO A 294 -4.69 -19.07 18.54
CA PRO A 294 -4.22 -19.72 19.77
C PRO A 294 -2.74 -20.07 19.64
N GLY A 295 -1.96 -19.75 20.68
CA GLY A 295 -0.54 -19.99 20.73
C GLY A 295 0.34 -18.94 20.06
N VAL A 296 -0.21 -17.83 19.58
CA VAL A 296 0.58 -16.67 19.14
C VAL A 296 1.43 -16.15 20.30
N SER A 297 2.69 -15.85 20.03
CA SER A 297 3.65 -15.30 21.00
C SER A 297 4.83 -14.68 20.26
N ASP A 298 5.77 -14.06 20.98
CA ASP A 298 7.01 -13.53 20.42
C ASP A 298 7.84 -14.58 19.66
N GLU A 299 7.66 -15.87 19.96
CA GLU A 299 8.32 -16.97 19.27
C GLU A 299 7.44 -17.62 18.18
N ASN A 300 6.11 -17.62 18.37
CA ASN A 300 5.14 -18.30 17.51
C ASN A 300 4.33 -17.28 16.70
N TYR A 301 4.95 -16.65 15.71
CA TYR A 301 4.33 -15.65 14.85
C TYR A 301 4.18 -16.09 13.38
N TYR A 302 4.57 -17.32 13.04
CA TYR A 302 4.36 -17.87 11.70
C TYR A 302 3.06 -18.66 11.62
N ILE A 303 2.21 -18.31 10.67
CA ILE A 303 0.98 -19.06 10.38
C ILE A 303 1.37 -20.40 9.73
N GLN A 304 0.95 -21.51 10.33
CA GLN A 304 1.15 -22.86 9.81
C GLN A 304 -0.03 -23.31 8.95
N LYS A 305 -1.24 -22.93 9.34
CA LYS A 305 -2.51 -23.24 8.69
C LYS A 305 -3.54 -22.19 9.08
N ALA A 306 -4.48 -21.90 8.18
CA ALA A 306 -5.66 -21.12 8.50
C ALA A 306 -6.95 -21.90 8.15
N ILE A 307 -8.01 -21.63 8.92
CA ILE A 307 -9.36 -22.14 8.68
C ILE A 307 -10.29 -20.95 8.71
N LEU A 308 -11.08 -20.77 7.64
CA LEU A 308 -12.09 -19.72 7.53
C LEU A 308 -13.49 -20.32 7.63
N SER A 309 -14.36 -19.65 8.39
CA SER A 309 -15.79 -19.92 8.47
C SER A 309 -16.54 -18.59 8.41
N THR A 310 -17.34 -18.40 7.39
CA THR A 310 -18.19 -17.20 7.24
C THR A 310 -19.64 -17.61 7.19
N THR A 311 -20.58 -16.68 7.40
CA THR A 311 -22.01 -16.94 7.33
C THR A 311 -22.47 -17.39 5.94
N GLY A 312 -21.69 -17.10 4.89
CA GLY A 312 -21.94 -17.56 3.52
C GLY A 312 -21.48 -18.98 3.22
N HIS A 313 -20.69 -19.61 4.10
CA HIS A 313 -20.20 -20.98 3.95
C HIS A 313 -20.82 -21.89 5.00
N LEU A 314 -21.37 -23.02 4.57
CA LEU A 314 -22.07 -23.97 5.45
C LEU A 314 -21.12 -24.73 6.43
N ALA A 315 -19.82 -24.73 6.18
CA ALA A 315 -18.83 -25.41 7.02
C ALA A 315 -17.48 -24.67 6.99
N PRO A 316 -16.71 -24.75 8.11
CA PRO A 316 -15.31 -24.30 8.12
C PRO A 316 -14.48 -25.01 7.05
N HIS A 317 -13.61 -24.27 6.37
CA HIS A 317 -12.75 -24.85 5.32
C HIS A 317 -11.32 -24.30 5.44
N ASP A 318 -10.38 -25.08 4.91
CA ASP A 318 -8.98 -24.70 4.88
C ASP A 318 -8.81 -23.44 4.01
N TRP A 319 -8.13 -22.43 4.55
CA TRP A 319 -7.79 -21.19 3.88
C TRP A 319 -6.30 -21.17 3.59
N ASP A 320 -5.91 -21.17 2.32
CA ASP A 320 -4.51 -21.26 1.87
C ASP A 320 -4.05 -20.04 1.07
N SER A 321 -4.87 -18.96 1.06
CA SER A 321 -4.55 -17.69 0.38
C SER A 321 -3.76 -16.76 1.28
N SER A 322 -2.89 -15.92 0.67
CA SER A 322 -2.17 -14.86 1.39
C SER A 322 -3.02 -13.62 1.66
N PHE A 323 -4.32 -13.67 1.39
CA PHE A 323 -5.26 -12.57 1.56
C PHE A 323 -6.64 -13.07 2.01
N ILE A 324 -7.46 -12.15 2.52
CA ILE A 324 -8.86 -12.35 2.88
C ILE A 324 -9.71 -11.27 2.20
N HIS A 325 -10.94 -11.60 1.82
CA HIS A 325 -11.84 -10.63 1.22
C HIS A 325 -12.56 -9.78 2.26
N HIS A 326 -12.93 -8.55 1.86
CA HIS A 326 -13.71 -7.66 2.69
C HIS A 326 -15.09 -8.28 3.05
N GLU A 327 -15.72 -8.94 2.09
CA GLU A 327 -17.00 -9.61 2.29
C GLU A 327 -16.92 -10.71 3.36
N ASP A 328 -15.81 -11.46 3.42
CA ASP A 328 -15.61 -12.49 4.45
C ASP A 328 -15.62 -11.89 5.87
N ILE A 329 -15.12 -10.66 6.01
CA ILE A 329 -15.14 -9.92 7.28
C ILE A 329 -16.54 -9.32 7.51
N ALA A 330 -17.08 -8.62 6.51
CA ALA A 330 -18.35 -7.89 6.61
C ALA A 330 -19.56 -8.81 6.84
N ASP A 331 -19.50 -10.03 6.33
CA ASP A 331 -20.52 -11.06 6.59
C ASP A 331 -20.48 -11.64 8.00
N GLY A 332 -19.41 -11.37 8.72
CA GLY A 332 -19.13 -11.97 10.02
C GLY A 332 -18.67 -13.43 9.92
N GLY A 333 -18.06 -13.93 10.98
CA GLY A 333 -17.52 -15.29 11.00
C GLY A 333 -16.28 -15.44 11.85
N LEU A 334 -15.43 -16.38 11.48
CA LEU A 334 -14.25 -16.74 12.23
C LEU A 334 -13.12 -17.13 11.28
N ILE A 335 -11.95 -16.52 11.45
CA ILE A 335 -10.70 -17.07 10.92
C ILE A 335 -9.85 -17.61 12.08
N THR A 336 -9.35 -18.83 11.95
CA THR A 336 -8.46 -19.43 12.94
C THR A 336 -7.09 -19.65 12.32
N PHE A 337 -6.06 -19.05 12.89
CA PHE A 337 -4.66 -19.20 12.52
C PHE A 337 -3.96 -20.17 13.50
N MET A 338 -3.45 -21.28 13.00
CA MET A 338 -2.57 -22.15 13.76
C MET A 338 -1.15 -21.59 13.69
N MET A 339 -0.65 -21.11 14.81
CA MET A 339 0.64 -20.43 14.90
C MET A 339 1.80 -21.40 15.21
N GLY A 340 3.01 -21.02 14.81
CA GLY A 340 4.22 -21.78 15.10
C GLY A 340 5.48 -20.92 14.98
N ASN A 341 6.63 -21.51 15.38
CA ASN A 341 7.92 -20.80 15.46
C ASN A 341 8.82 -20.97 14.23
N LYS A 342 8.31 -21.55 13.16
CA LYS A 342 9.08 -21.75 11.91
C LYS A 342 8.29 -21.28 10.70
N PRO A 343 8.99 -20.74 9.69
CA PRO A 343 8.36 -20.43 8.41
C PRO A 343 7.59 -21.63 7.83
N SER A 344 6.44 -21.36 7.25
CA SER A 344 5.60 -22.34 6.58
C SER A 344 5.40 -21.98 5.10
N LYS A 345 4.62 -22.77 4.38
CA LYS A 345 4.18 -22.50 3.01
C LYS A 345 2.78 -21.86 2.95
N PHE A 346 2.20 -21.49 4.08
CA PHE A 346 0.90 -20.83 4.09
C PHE A 346 0.90 -19.61 3.18
N GLY A 347 -0.13 -19.46 2.34
CA GLY A 347 -0.30 -18.32 1.43
C GLY A 347 0.62 -18.28 0.20
N SER A 348 1.59 -19.21 0.07
CA SER A 348 2.60 -19.14 -1.01
C SER A 348 2.07 -19.49 -2.40
N MET A 349 0.88 -20.03 -2.52
CA MET A 349 0.31 -20.53 -3.78
C MET A 349 -0.83 -19.67 -4.33
N LYS A 350 -1.45 -18.83 -3.50
CA LYS A 350 -2.59 -18.00 -3.88
C LYS A 350 -2.40 -16.58 -3.35
N TYR A 351 -2.25 -15.65 -4.26
CA TYR A 351 -2.18 -14.21 -4.02
C TYR A 351 -3.19 -13.48 -4.93
N PRO A 352 -3.62 -12.26 -4.58
CA PRO A 352 -4.62 -11.56 -5.38
C PRO A 352 -4.07 -11.18 -6.75
N VAL A 353 -4.97 -11.10 -7.72
CA VAL A 353 -4.69 -10.57 -9.05
C VAL A 353 -5.35 -9.21 -9.13
N THR A 354 -4.54 -8.14 -9.23
CA THR A 354 -5.02 -6.80 -9.56
C THR A 354 -5.37 -6.75 -11.05
N GLU A 355 -6.63 -6.44 -11.37
CA GLU A 355 -7.13 -6.31 -12.75
C GLU A 355 -6.93 -4.89 -13.30
#